data_ba8e38f1cc4ac7e1e09ef78693171c8f
#
_entry.id   ba8e38f1cc4ac7e1e09ef78693171c8f
#
_cell.length_a   1.000
_cell.length_b   1.000
_cell.length_c   1.000
_cell.angle_alpha   90.00
_cell.angle_beta   90.00
_cell.angle_gamma   90.00
#
_symmetry.space_group_name_H-M   'P 1'
#
loop_
_entity.id
_entity.type
_entity.pdbx_description
1 polymer ?
#
loop_
_entity_poly.entity_id
_entity_poly.type
_entity_poly.pdbx_seq_one_letter_code
_entity_poly.pdbx_strand_id
1 'polypeptide(L)'
;LKHWEMAPANPARVAAAGIPFALTAGDLKEKKSFLDNLRKAVEYGLSETEALKALTEQPARFVQAYEQVGSLEPGKTANFFIATGNIFKAETKIQESWVKGKAFTVTEDKLDGKNLLGVYRLNVGADAYTLTVQGKPEAPEASLLRTDSVKLKATLSYDNGLVALSFQPDSTNKAYISLS
;
A
#
# COMPACT_ATOMS: atom_id res chain seq x y z
N LEU A 1 10.26 4.33 -34.56
CA LEU A 1 9.27 4.93 -33.63
C LEU A 1 8.00 4.09 -33.53
N LYS A 2 7.38 3.65 -34.63
CA LYS A 2 6.12 2.85 -34.59
C LYS A 2 6.17 1.56 -33.76
N HIS A 3 7.32 0.88 -33.66
CA HIS A 3 7.43 -0.36 -32.86
C HIS A 3 7.25 -0.12 -31.36
N TRP A 4 7.75 0.97 -30.83
CA TRP A 4 7.63 1.30 -29.41
C TRP A 4 6.21 1.73 -29.03
N GLU A 5 5.52 2.42 -29.93
CA GLU A 5 4.11 2.81 -29.73
C GLU A 5 3.17 1.61 -29.72
N MET A 6 3.54 0.52 -30.40
CA MET A 6 2.77 -0.71 -30.47
C MET A 6 3.12 -1.71 -29.35
N ALA A 7 4.19 -1.49 -28.60
CA ALA A 7 4.65 -2.42 -27.56
C ALA A 7 3.57 -2.77 -26.52
N PRO A 8 2.75 -1.83 -26.03
CA PRO A 8 1.69 -2.13 -25.07
C PRO A 8 0.62 -3.09 -25.60
N ALA A 9 0.39 -3.13 -26.93
CA ALA A 9 -0.58 -4.03 -27.56
C ALA A 9 -0.03 -5.44 -27.84
N ASN A 10 1.27 -5.67 -27.67
CA ASN A 10 1.86 -6.98 -27.95
C ASN A 10 1.26 -8.12 -27.13
N PRO A 11 1.04 -8.00 -25.80
CA PRO A 11 0.43 -9.06 -25.02
C PRO A 11 -0.97 -9.45 -25.53
N ALA A 12 -1.78 -8.48 -25.94
CA ALA A 12 -3.10 -8.72 -26.51
C ALA A 12 -3.00 -9.51 -27.83
N ARG A 13 -2.01 -9.20 -28.68
CA ARG A 13 -1.81 -9.92 -29.95
C ARG A 13 -1.33 -11.35 -29.73
N VAL A 14 -0.44 -11.58 -28.78
CA VAL A 14 0.04 -12.90 -28.40
C VAL A 14 -1.11 -13.75 -27.88
N ALA A 15 -1.94 -13.18 -26.97
CA ALA A 15 -3.15 -13.81 -26.46
C ALA A 15 -4.13 -14.17 -27.61
N ALA A 16 -4.41 -13.24 -28.54
CA ALA A 16 -5.30 -13.46 -29.67
C ALA A 16 -4.78 -14.55 -30.64
N ALA A 17 -3.47 -14.73 -30.69
CA ALA A 17 -2.86 -15.84 -31.45
C ALA A 17 -2.91 -17.19 -30.72
N GLY A 18 -3.49 -17.26 -29.52
CA GLY A 18 -3.57 -18.48 -28.70
C GLY A 18 -2.22 -18.96 -28.17
N ILE A 19 -1.22 -18.09 -28.16
CA ILE A 19 0.14 -18.42 -27.69
C ILE A 19 0.20 -18.24 -26.18
N PRO A 20 0.49 -19.26 -25.35
CA PRO A 20 0.67 -19.13 -23.93
C PRO A 20 1.87 -18.24 -23.62
N PHE A 21 1.71 -17.32 -22.66
CA PHE A 21 2.78 -16.43 -22.21
C PHE A 21 2.65 -16.12 -20.73
N ALA A 22 3.76 -15.76 -20.11
CA ALA A 22 3.78 -15.25 -18.74
C ALA A 22 4.37 -13.84 -18.72
N LEU A 23 3.93 -13.03 -17.78
CA LEU A 23 4.44 -11.69 -17.56
C LEU A 23 5.44 -11.72 -16.40
N THR A 24 6.57 -11.02 -16.56
CA THR A 24 7.63 -10.95 -15.57
C THR A 24 8.12 -9.51 -15.38
N ALA A 25 8.58 -9.21 -14.17
CA ALA A 25 9.25 -7.95 -13.84
C ALA A 25 10.79 -8.09 -13.91
N GLY A 26 11.33 -9.23 -14.40
CA GLY A 26 12.76 -9.56 -14.33
C GLY A 26 13.68 -8.49 -14.90
N ASP A 27 13.37 -8.01 -16.12
CA ASP A 27 14.20 -7.04 -16.83
C ASP A 27 13.73 -5.59 -16.68
N LEU A 28 12.74 -5.34 -15.84
CA LEU A 28 12.30 -3.96 -15.55
C LEU A 28 13.32 -3.25 -14.67
N LYS A 29 13.81 -2.10 -15.14
CA LYS A 29 14.65 -1.19 -14.34
C LYS A 29 13.92 -0.74 -13.09
N GLU A 30 12.66 -0.30 -13.27
CA GLU A 30 11.76 0.13 -12.21
C GLU A 30 10.67 -0.92 -11.99
N LYS A 31 10.87 -1.82 -11.05
CA LYS A 31 9.89 -2.89 -10.75
C LYS A 31 8.53 -2.34 -10.30
N LYS A 32 8.49 -1.12 -9.76
CA LYS A 32 7.26 -0.42 -9.38
C LYS A 32 6.32 -0.18 -10.57
N SER A 33 6.86 -0.03 -11.78
CA SER A 33 6.08 0.21 -13.00
C SER A 33 5.41 -1.05 -13.55
N PHE A 34 5.60 -2.22 -12.92
CA PHE A 34 5.05 -3.47 -13.44
C PHE A 34 3.52 -3.45 -13.56
N LEU A 35 2.83 -3.04 -12.48
CA LEU A 35 1.35 -2.96 -12.50
C LEU A 35 0.85 -1.91 -13.49
N ASP A 36 1.52 -0.78 -13.61
CA ASP A 36 1.12 0.27 -14.55
C ASP A 36 1.31 -0.18 -16.01
N ASN A 37 2.39 -0.90 -16.28
CA ASN A 37 2.61 -1.51 -17.60
C ASN A 37 1.57 -2.58 -17.91
N LEU A 38 1.16 -3.36 -16.92
CA LEU A 38 0.09 -4.36 -17.05
C LEU A 38 -1.26 -3.70 -17.34
N ARG A 39 -1.62 -2.66 -16.59
CA ARG A 39 -2.83 -1.85 -16.81
C ARG A 39 -2.86 -1.30 -18.23
N LYS A 40 -1.72 -0.75 -18.66
CA LYS A 40 -1.56 -0.25 -20.02
C LYS A 40 -1.77 -1.35 -21.06
N ALA A 41 -1.28 -2.58 -20.85
CA ALA A 41 -1.52 -3.69 -21.76
C ALA A 41 -3.02 -4.04 -21.84
N VAL A 42 -3.75 -3.97 -20.73
CA VAL A 42 -5.21 -4.16 -20.69
C VAL A 42 -5.93 -3.04 -21.45
N GLU A 43 -5.54 -1.78 -21.27
CA GLU A 43 -6.05 -0.62 -22.03
C GLU A 43 -5.85 -0.80 -23.55
N TYR A 44 -4.76 -1.48 -23.94
CA TYR A 44 -4.41 -1.77 -25.34
C TYR A 44 -4.94 -3.12 -25.85
N GLY A 45 -5.93 -3.70 -25.15
CA GLY A 45 -6.74 -4.80 -25.64
C GLY A 45 -6.43 -6.18 -25.07
N LEU A 46 -5.51 -6.31 -24.11
CA LEU A 46 -5.36 -7.55 -23.35
C LEU A 46 -6.56 -7.73 -22.43
N SER A 47 -7.28 -8.85 -22.53
CA SER A 47 -8.39 -9.09 -21.60
C SER A 47 -7.88 -9.30 -20.18
N GLU A 48 -8.64 -8.83 -19.17
CA GLU A 48 -8.30 -9.00 -17.75
C GLU A 48 -8.10 -10.48 -17.39
N THR A 49 -8.90 -11.36 -17.96
CA THR A 49 -8.78 -12.82 -17.75
C THR A 49 -7.44 -13.35 -18.27
N GLU A 50 -7.02 -12.98 -19.47
CA GLU A 50 -5.73 -13.41 -20.02
C GLU A 50 -4.56 -12.77 -19.25
N ALA A 51 -4.72 -11.53 -18.80
CA ALA A 51 -3.75 -10.87 -17.93
C ALA A 51 -3.58 -11.62 -16.60
N LEU A 52 -4.67 -12.02 -15.94
CA LEU A 52 -4.61 -12.83 -14.72
C LEU A 52 -3.98 -14.19 -14.97
N LYS A 53 -4.35 -14.89 -16.04
CA LYS A 53 -3.72 -16.17 -16.40
C LYS A 53 -2.21 -16.00 -16.61
N ALA A 54 -1.77 -14.95 -17.29
CA ALA A 54 -0.37 -14.68 -17.57
C ALA A 54 0.44 -14.34 -16.29
N LEU A 55 -0.24 -13.94 -15.22
CA LEU A 55 0.36 -13.66 -13.90
C LEU A 55 0.36 -14.88 -12.96
N THR A 56 -0.53 -15.84 -13.17
CA THR A 56 -0.80 -16.90 -12.18
C THR A 56 -0.69 -18.30 -12.79
N GLU A 57 -1.63 -18.68 -13.61
CA GLU A 57 -1.75 -20.03 -14.19
C GLU A 57 -0.60 -20.34 -15.15
N GLN A 58 -0.33 -19.47 -16.10
CA GLN A 58 0.67 -19.74 -17.15
C GLN A 58 2.09 -19.87 -16.58
N PRO A 59 2.59 -18.98 -15.73
CA PRO A 59 3.89 -19.19 -15.11
C PRO A 59 3.96 -20.48 -14.29
N ALA A 60 2.89 -20.84 -13.55
CA ALA A 60 2.85 -22.09 -12.81
C ALA A 60 2.93 -23.33 -13.73
N ARG A 61 2.26 -23.29 -14.90
CA ARG A 61 2.35 -24.34 -15.90
C ARG A 61 3.74 -24.44 -16.54
N PHE A 62 4.36 -23.30 -16.83
CA PHE A 62 5.71 -23.29 -17.44
C PHE A 62 6.78 -23.91 -16.53
N VAL A 63 6.64 -23.74 -15.22
CA VAL A 63 7.55 -24.36 -14.24
C VAL A 63 7.04 -25.71 -13.70
N GLN A 64 5.97 -26.25 -14.29
CA GLN A 64 5.35 -27.54 -13.93
C GLN A 64 4.87 -27.60 -12.47
N ALA A 65 4.44 -26.48 -11.91
CA ALA A 65 3.99 -26.34 -10.51
C ALA A 65 2.49 -26.06 -10.39
N TYR A 66 1.71 -26.18 -11.47
CA TYR A 66 0.28 -25.81 -11.47
C TYR A 66 -0.57 -26.62 -10.48
N GLU A 67 -0.20 -27.87 -10.21
CA GLU A 67 -0.89 -28.70 -9.21
C GLU A 67 -0.75 -28.15 -7.77
N GLN A 68 0.24 -27.28 -7.53
CA GLN A 68 0.54 -26.72 -6.22
C GLN A 68 0.19 -25.24 -6.09
N VAL A 69 0.26 -24.46 -7.18
CA VAL A 69 0.10 -23.01 -7.20
C VAL A 69 -0.53 -22.55 -8.51
N GLY A 70 -0.86 -21.26 -8.61
CA GLY A 70 -1.35 -20.63 -9.85
C GLY A 70 -2.87 -20.52 -9.96
N SER A 71 -3.62 -21.07 -8.99
CA SER A 71 -5.07 -20.86 -8.84
C SER A 71 -5.47 -20.96 -7.37
N LEU A 72 -6.66 -20.46 -7.05
CA LEU A 72 -7.27 -20.59 -5.72
C LEU A 72 -8.21 -21.79 -5.70
N GLU A 73 -7.66 -22.96 -5.42
CA GLU A 73 -8.39 -24.22 -5.36
C GLU A 73 -8.04 -24.97 -4.07
N PRO A 74 -9.00 -25.75 -3.50
CA PRO A 74 -8.71 -26.60 -2.36
C PRO A 74 -7.55 -27.55 -2.63
N GLY A 75 -6.61 -27.62 -1.67
CA GLY A 75 -5.41 -28.47 -1.79
C GLY A 75 -4.19 -27.76 -2.36
N LYS A 76 -4.32 -26.59 -2.97
CA LYS A 76 -3.19 -25.78 -3.43
C LYS A 76 -2.64 -24.88 -2.32
N THR A 77 -1.39 -24.51 -2.48
CA THR A 77 -0.72 -23.58 -1.56
C THR A 77 -1.40 -22.22 -1.58
N ALA A 78 -1.73 -21.68 -0.42
CA ALA A 78 -2.37 -20.38 -0.28
C ALA A 78 -1.39 -19.23 -0.61
N ASN A 79 -1.26 -18.94 -1.91
CA ASN A 79 -0.49 -17.84 -2.47
C ASN A 79 -1.46 -16.93 -3.23
N PHE A 80 -1.82 -15.79 -2.64
CA PHE A 80 -2.75 -14.83 -3.23
C PHE A 80 -2.52 -13.44 -2.64
N PHE A 81 -3.16 -12.44 -3.18
CA PHE A 81 -3.22 -11.12 -2.59
C PHE A 81 -4.68 -10.64 -2.46
N ILE A 82 -4.90 -9.73 -1.52
CA ILE A 82 -6.16 -9.03 -1.32
C ILE A 82 -5.97 -7.59 -1.77
N ALA A 83 -6.90 -7.10 -2.58
CA ALA A 83 -6.87 -5.76 -3.12
C ALA A 83 -8.18 -5.01 -2.82
N THR A 84 -8.14 -3.68 -2.84
CA THR A 84 -9.32 -2.81 -2.62
C THR A 84 -10.34 -2.86 -3.76
N GLY A 85 -10.00 -3.50 -4.87
CA GLY A 85 -10.86 -3.62 -6.04
C GLY A 85 -10.17 -4.36 -7.19
N ASN A 86 -10.60 -4.09 -8.41
CA ASN A 86 -10.01 -4.67 -9.61
C ASN A 86 -8.58 -4.13 -9.82
N ILE A 87 -7.56 -5.01 -9.82
CA ILE A 87 -6.14 -4.64 -9.91
C ILE A 87 -5.77 -3.91 -11.21
N PHE A 88 -6.59 -4.05 -12.24
CA PHE A 88 -6.40 -3.37 -13.52
C PHE A 88 -6.86 -1.90 -13.48
N LYS A 89 -7.46 -1.45 -12.39
CA LYS A 89 -7.81 -0.06 -12.17
C LYS A 89 -6.71 0.66 -11.39
N ALA A 90 -6.40 1.90 -11.81
CA ALA A 90 -5.28 2.66 -11.24
C ALA A 90 -5.45 2.97 -9.74
N GLU A 91 -6.68 3.17 -9.29
CA GLU A 91 -7.04 3.46 -7.91
C GLU A 91 -6.94 2.25 -6.97
N THR A 92 -6.82 1.03 -7.53
CA THR A 92 -6.79 -0.20 -6.72
C THR A 92 -5.41 -0.39 -6.08
N LYS A 93 -5.43 -0.66 -4.78
CA LYS A 93 -4.25 -0.95 -3.97
C LYS A 93 -4.28 -2.40 -3.48
N ILE A 94 -3.13 -3.05 -3.46
CA ILE A 94 -2.96 -4.36 -2.81
C ILE A 94 -2.82 -4.11 -1.31
N GLN A 95 -3.67 -4.72 -0.49
CA GLN A 95 -3.68 -4.57 0.96
C GLN A 95 -2.84 -5.64 1.64
N GLU A 96 -2.98 -6.88 1.19
CA GLU A 96 -2.30 -8.02 1.77
C GLU A 96 -1.75 -8.93 0.68
N SER A 97 -0.62 -9.54 0.96
CA SER A 97 -0.06 -10.64 0.17
C SER A 97 0.07 -11.87 1.07
N TRP A 98 -0.48 -12.98 0.62
CA TRP A 98 -0.43 -14.26 1.32
C TRP A 98 0.54 -15.19 0.62
N VAL A 99 1.52 -15.68 1.36
CA VAL A 99 2.54 -16.61 0.87
C VAL A 99 2.58 -17.83 1.78
N LYS A 100 2.30 -18.99 1.22
CA LYS A 100 2.20 -20.26 1.96
C LYS A 100 1.28 -20.17 3.19
N GLY A 101 0.15 -19.48 3.04
CA GLY A 101 -0.83 -19.29 4.11
C GLY A 101 -0.46 -18.26 5.19
N LYS A 102 0.66 -17.53 5.04
CA LYS A 102 1.07 -16.45 5.93
C LYS A 102 0.74 -15.12 5.28
N ALA A 103 0.03 -14.26 6.01
CA ALA A 103 -0.32 -12.91 5.58
C ALA A 103 0.85 -11.94 5.79
N PHE A 104 1.02 -11.04 4.81
CA PHE A 104 1.92 -9.89 4.85
C PHE A 104 1.12 -8.67 4.43
N THR A 105 1.03 -7.67 5.27
CA THR A 105 0.42 -6.39 4.93
C THR A 105 1.31 -5.65 3.94
N VAL A 106 0.77 -5.35 2.77
CA VAL A 106 1.50 -4.68 1.67
C VAL A 106 1.23 -3.19 1.68
N THR A 107 0.02 -2.81 2.06
CA THR A 107 -0.29 -1.42 2.29
C THR A 107 0.14 -1.11 3.72
N GLU A 108 1.27 -0.49 3.87
CA GLU A 108 1.31 0.52 4.89
C GLU A 108 0.19 1.50 4.51
N ASP A 109 -0.91 1.50 5.26
CA ASP A 109 -1.65 2.73 5.43
C ASP A 109 -0.63 3.69 6.05
N LYS A 110 0.13 4.36 5.20
CA LYS A 110 0.62 5.67 5.58
C LYS A 110 -0.68 6.38 5.86
N LEU A 111 -1.03 6.48 7.14
CA LEU A 111 -2.03 7.42 7.58
C LEU A 111 -1.66 8.66 6.79
N ASP A 112 -2.45 8.95 5.77
CA ASP A 112 -2.22 10.13 4.96
C ASP A 112 -2.27 11.23 6.01
N GLY A 113 -1.22 12.03 6.18
CA GLY A 113 -1.17 13.06 7.23
C GLY A 113 -2.43 13.94 7.23
N LYS A 114 -3.23 13.91 6.14
CA LYS A 114 -4.59 14.46 6.04
C LYS A 114 -5.53 13.91 7.11
N ASN A 115 -5.42 12.64 7.47
CA ASN A 115 -6.28 12.00 8.46
C ASN A 115 -5.85 12.32 9.90
N LEU A 116 -4.67 12.91 10.09
CA LEU A 116 -4.19 13.35 11.38
C LEU A 116 -4.59 14.79 11.71
N LEU A 117 -5.02 15.58 10.73
CA LEU A 117 -5.41 16.96 10.95
C LEU A 117 -6.73 17.00 11.73
N GLY A 118 -6.75 17.77 12.82
CA GLY A 118 -7.94 17.88 13.64
C GLY A 118 -7.66 18.29 15.07
N VAL A 119 -8.70 18.25 15.88
CA VAL A 119 -8.65 18.55 17.30
C VAL A 119 -9.05 17.29 18.07
N TYR A 120 -8.18 16.85 18.95
CA TYR A 120 -8.34 15.62 19.72
C TYR A 120 -8.32 15.93 21.21
N ARG A 121 -9.05 15.16 21.99
CA ARG A 121 -8.94 15.17 23.44
C ARG A 121 -8.00 14.05 23.88
N LEU A 122 -6.96 14.41 24.62
CA LEU A 122 -5.95 13.51 25.12
C LEU A 122 -6.00 13.50 26.64
N ASN A 123 -6.15 12.33 27.24
CA ASN A 123 -6.10 12.15 28.69
C ASN A 123 -4.81 11.40 29.04
N VAL A 124 -3.97 11.99 29.89
CA VAL A 124 -2.70 11.40 30.31
C VAL A 124 -2.67 11.38 31.83
N GLY A 125 -2.88 10.22 32.42
CA GLY A 125 -3.08 10.11 33.86
C GLY A 125 -4.33 10.86 34.30
N ALA A 126 -4.17 11.81 35.22
CA ALA A 126 -5.27 12.67 35.73
C ALA A 126 -5.47 13.95 34.90
N ASP A 127 -4.55 14.25 33.98
CA ASP A 127 -4.57 15.49 33.21
C ASP A 127 -5.26 15.32 31.85
N ALA A 128 -6.01 16.35 31.46
CA ALA A 128 -6.66 16.42 30.15
C ALA A 128 -6.03 17.52 29.30
N TYR A 129 -5.78 17.20 28.04
CA TYR A 129 -5.18 18.08 27.05
C TYR A 129 -6.05 18.14 25.79
N THR A 130 -6.06 19.28 25.13
CA THR A 130 -6.55 19.43 23.78
C THR A 130 -5.36 19.41 22.83
N LEU A 131 -5.25 18.36 22.02
CA LEU A 131 -4.25 18.23 20.96
C LEU A 131 -4.84 18.81 19.68
N THR A 132 -4.20 19.82 19.12
CA THR A 132 -4.52 20.35 17.79
C THR A 132 -3.42 19.97 16.84
N VAL A 133 -3.76 19.23 15.79
CA VAL A 133 -2.87 18.88 14.68
C VAL A 133 -3.30 19.66 13.44
N GLN A 134 -2.39 20.46 12.92
CA GLN A 134 -2.62 21.37 11.78
C GLN A 134 -1.41 21.39 10.85
N GLY A 135 -1.49 22.14 9.76
CA GLY A 135 -0.39 22.27 8.79
C GLY A 135 -0.59 21.44 7.53
N LYS A 136 0.49 21.10 6.88
CA LYS A 136 0.46 20.26 5.67
C LYS A 136 0.47 18.78 6.04
N PRO A 137 -0.23 17.92 5.27
CA PRO A 137 -0.23 16.47 5.51
C PRO A 137 1.17 15.86 5.59
N GLU A 138 2.11 16.40 4.80
CA GLU A 138 3.50 15.92 4.74
C GLU A 138 4.37 16.43 5.92
N ALA A 139 3.90 17.48 6.61
CA ALA A 139 4.59 18.09 7.75
C ALA A 139 3.55 18.61 8.75
N PRO A 140 2.86 17.72 9.49
CA PRO A 140 1.86 18.12 10.47
C PRO A 140 2.53 18.78 11.68
N GLU A 141 1.93 19.86 12.15
CA GLU A 141 2.33 20.56 13.36
C GLU A 141 1.37 20.21 14.48
N ALA A 142 1.90 19.89 15.65
CA ALA A 142 1.12 19.57 16.83
C ALA A 142 1.29 20.64 17.92
N SER A 143 0.17 21.00 18.50
CA SER A 143 0.14 21.85 19.70
C SER A 143 -0.80 21.26 20.75
N LEU A 144 -0.42 21.36 22.00
CA LEU A 144 -1.21 20.90 23.13
C LEU A 144 -1.66 22.09 23.97
N LEU A 145 -2.91 22.08 24.37
CA LEU A 145 -3.47 23.01 25.33
C LEU A 145 -3.92 22.20 26.54
N ARG A 146 -3.35 22.50 27.70
CA ARG A 146 -3.79 21.92 28.97
C ARG A 146 -5.08 22.62 29.42
N THR A 147 -5.86 21.99 30.28
CA THR A 147 -7.17 22.50 30.75
C THR A 147 -7.08 23.89 31.40
N ASP A 148 -5.90 24.27 31.95
CA ASP A 148 -5.61 25.59 32.52
C ASP A 148 -5.13 26.63 31.49
N SER A 149 -5.33 26.39 30.20
CA SER A 149 -4.96 27.27 29.07
C SER A 149 -3.45 27.43 28.84
N VAL A 150 -2.62 26.57 29.42
CA VAL A 150 -1.18 26.54 29.12
C VAL A 150 -0.92 25.85 27.79
N LYS A 151 -0.31 26.57 26.85
CA LYS A 151 0.14 26.02 25.57
C LYS A 151 1.48 25.30 25.75
N LEU A 152 1.53 24.05 25.34
CA LEU A 152 2.72 23.23 25.36
C LEU A 152 3.18 22.94 23.93
N LYS A 153 4.48 22.96 23.69
CA LYS A 153 5.05 22.49 22.44
C LYS A 153 5.01 20.96 22.42
N ALA A 154 4.52 20.41 21.33
CA ALA A 154 4.50 18.99 21.11
C ALA A 154 5.24 18.65 19.82
N THR A 155 5.95 17.55 19.82
CA THR A 155 6.53 16.95 18.62
C THR A 155 5.71 15.73 18.24
N LEU A 156 5.17 15.76 17.03
CA LEU A 156 4.44 14.66 16.44
C LEU A 156 5.37 13.98 15.44
N SER A 157 5.60 12.70 15.61
CA SER A 157 6.22 11.86 14.60
C SER A 157 5.26 10.78 14.17
N TYR A 158 5.35 10.43 12.91
CA TYR A 158 4.50 9.44 12.29
C TYR A 158 5.37 8.49 11.46
N ASP A 159 5.35 7.23 11.81
CA ASP A 159 6.09 6.20 11.10
C ASP A 159 5.32 4.86 11.14
N ASN A 160 5.18 4.20 9.97
CA ASN A 160 4.60 2.87 9.83
C ASN A 160 3.23 2.66 10.53
N GLY A 161 2.32 3.65 10.43
CA GLY A 161 1.01 3.55 11.07
C GLY A 161 1.00 3.91 12.55
N LEU A 162 2.15 4.17 13.15
CA LEU A 162 2.28 4.60 14.54
C LEU A 162 2.41 6.11 14.61
N VAL A 163 1.59 6.71 15.45
CA VAL A 163 1.67 8.13 15.79
C VAL A 163 2.37 8.23 17.13
N ALA A 164 3.54 8.83 17.19
CA ALA A 164 4.19 9.14 18.44
C ALA A 164 4.11 10.62 18.70
N LEU A 165 3.64 10.96 19.91
CA LEU A 165 3.53 12.33 20.41
C LEU A 165 4.44 12.48 21.62
N SER A 166 5.34 13.45 21.57
CA SER A 166 6.16 13.80 22.73
C SER A 166 6.00 15.26 23.12
N PHE A 167 5.86 15.52 24.42
CA PHE A 167 5.70 16.86 24.94
C PHE A 167 6.21 16.96 26.38
N GLN A 168 6.51 18.17 26.82
CA GLN A 168 6.84 18.47 28.20
C GLN A 168 5.60 19.01 28.92
N PRO A 169 5.13 18.34 29.98
CA PRO A 169 3.92 18.77 30.70
C PRO A 169 4.14 20.01 31.55
N ASP A 170 5.41 20.32 31.89
CA ASP A 170 5.80 21.48 32.69
C ASP A 170 7.14 22.04 32.21
N SER A 171 7.25 23.37 32.12
CA SER A 171 8.49 24.06 31.72
C SER A 171 9.62 23.92 32.73
N THR A 172 9.30 23.56 33.96
CA THR A 172 10.28 23.36 35.06
C THR A 172 10.79 21.92 35.16
N ASN A 173 10.03 20.97 34.64
CA ASN A 173 10.39 19.54 34.60
C ASN A 173 10.85 19.14 33.22
N LYS A 174 12.11 18.70 33.09
CA LYS A 174 12.69 18.25 31.82
C LYS A 174 12.20 16.85 31.37
N ALA A 175 11.23 16.27 32.08
CA ALA A 175 10.65 14.98 31.68
C ALA A 175 9.75 15.13 30.44
N TYR A 176 9.90 14.23 29.49
CA TYR A 176 9.03 14.13 28.33
C TYR A 176 8.01 13.01 28.53
N ILE A 177 6.77 13.25 28.12
CA ILE A 177 5.76 12.21 27.98
C ILE A 177 5.78 11.79 26.50
N SER A 178 5.97 10.51 26.24
CA SER A 178 5.88 9.92 24.92
C SER A 178 4.71 8.95 24.90
N LEU A 179 3.86 9.09 23.88
CA LEU A 179 2.70 8.24 23.63
C LEU A 179 2.88 7.62 22.25
N SER A 180 2.71 6.33 22.13
CA SER A 180 2.81 5.56 20.87
C SER A 180 1.60 4.65 20.73
#